data_f56b3c0642962361ab13061d78e71a94
#
_entry.id   f56b3c0642962361ab13061d78e71a94
#
_cell.length_a   1.000
_cell.length_b   1.000
_cell.length_c   1.000
_cell.angle_alpha   90.00
_cell.angle_beta   90.00
_cell.angle_gamma   90.00
#
_symmetry.space_group_name_H-M   'P 1'
#
loop_
_entity.id
_entity.type
_entity.pdbx_description
1 polymer ?
#
loop_
_entity_poly.entity_id
_entity_poly.type
_entity_poly.pdbx_seq_one_letter_code
_entity_poly.pdbx_strand_id
1 'polypeptide(L)'
;NKIKITATSTGKVPNTSATAASSGSDLNGMAAKNAAEKIKSRMAEYLAAEAQIKPNEVSFEDGKVLVGANDYNFSDAVKRCYMGRISLSATGFYSTPKVHWNPKTLKGRPFYYFAYGAACSEVVVDLLTGENRILRTDILHDVGKSLNPAIDIGQIEGGYVQGAGWLTTEELVWDDRGRLLTHAPSTYKIPACSDRPLDFRVKLFSEGENCEETIHRSKAVGEPPLMLGTSVLMALSHALQAVNARKAYPNLNACLLYTSPSP
;
A
#
# COMPACT_ATOMS: atom_id res chain seq x y z
N ASN A 1 24.70 6.65 -3.28
CA ASN A 1 23.34 7.09 -3.62
C ASN A 1 23.40 8.38 -4.42
N LYS A 2 22.96 8.34 -5.69
CA LYS A 2 22.96 9.50 -6.60
C LYS A 2 21.61 10.21 -6.64
N ILE A 3 20.60 9.70 -5.92
CA ILE A 3 19.25 10.27 -5.87
C ILE A 3 19.06 10.98 -4.54
N LYS A 4 18.58 12.22 -4.59
CA LYS A 4 18.24 13.01 -3.40
C LYS A 4 16.76 13.34 -3.42
N ILE A 5 16.06 12.95 -2.35
CA ILE A 5 14.68 13.35 -2.11
C ILE A 5 14.71 14.56 -1.17
N THR A 6 14.08 15.65 -1.58
CA THR A 6 13.97 16.84 -0.74
C THR A 6 12.77 16.72 0.21
N ALA A 7 12.86 17.34 1.39
CA ALA A 7 11.77 17.36 2.34
C ALA A 7 10.48 17.93 1.72
N THR A 8 9.34 17.37 2.09
CA THR A 8 8.03 17.86 1.71
C THR A 8 7.67 19.04 2.60
N SER A 9 7.21 20.15 2.03
CA SER A 9 6.77 21.33 2.75
C SER A 9 5.64 22.03 2.01
N THR A 10 4.81 22.78 2.72
CA THR A 10 3.67 23.53 2.15
C THR A 10 4.09 24.63 1.18
N GLY A 11 5.35 25.09 1.22
CA GLY A 11 5.91 26.02 0.24
C GLY A 11 6.27 25.42 -1.11
N LYS A 12 6.15 24.10 -1.27
CA LYS A 12 6.43 23.40 -2.53
C LYS A 12 5.13 23.18 -3.30
N VAL A 13 5.20 23.45 -4.58
CA VAL A 13 4.11 23.23 -5.53
C VAL A 13 4.60 22.38 -6.71
N PRO A 14 3.73 21.65 -7.39
CA PRO A 14 2.28 21.56 -7.21
C PRO A 14 1.89 20.86 -5.92
N ASN A 15 0.74 21.27 -5.37
CA ASN A 15 0.15 20.60 -4.23
C ASN A 15 -0.44 19.26 -4.64
N THR A 16 -0.24 18.23 -3.81
CA THR A 16 -0.85 16.91 -3.98
C THR A 16 -1.93 16.71 -2.93
N SER A 17 -2.93 15.89 -3.22
CA SER A 17 -3.89 15.45 -2.21
C SER A 17 -3.18 14.61 -1.13
N ALA A 18 -3.80 14.53 0.05
CA ALA A 18 -3.35 13.59 1.08
C ALA A 18 -3.37 12.16 0.52
N THR A 19 -2.40 11.35 0.94
CA THR A 19 -2.40 9.91 0.57
C THR A 19 -3.56 9.22 1.28
N ALA A 20 -4.48 8.68 0.49
CA ALA A 20 -5.59 7.86 0.94
C ALA A 20 -5.73 6.65 0.02
N ALA A 21 -6.37 5.58 0.48
CA ALA A 21 -6.51 4.32 -0.25
C ALA A 21 -5.16 3.74 -0.72
N SER A 22 -4.09 4.00 0.02
CA SER A 22 -2.71 3.54 -0.27
C SER A 22 -2.21 3.88 -1.68
N SER A 23 -2.70 4.97 -2.26
CA SER A 23 -2.44 5.37 -3.65
C SER A 23 -1.11 6.11 -3.87
N GLY A 24 -0.31 6.31 -2.82
CA GLY A 24 0.92 7.12 -2.89
C GLY A 24 1.91 6.62 -3.93
N SER A 25 2.22 5.32 -3.95
CA SER A 25 3.12 4.73 -4.95
C SER A 25 2.55 4.84 -6.36
N ASP A 26 1.25 4.60 -6.54
CA ASP A 26 0.60 4.66 -7.84
C ASP A 26 0.62 6.09 -8.41
N LEU A 27 0.07 7.05 -7.67
CA LEU A 27 -0.10 8.41 -8.18
C LEU A 27 1.23 9.17 -8.22
N ASN A 28 1.94 9.23 -7.09
CA ASN A 28 3.19 9.98 -7.01
C ASN A 28 4.33 9.27 -7.74
N GLY A 29 4.38 7.95 -7.69
CA GLY A 29 5.36 7.14 -8.42
C GLY A 29 5.23 7.32 -9.94
N MET A 30 4.01 7.22 -10.47
CA MET A 30 3.77 7.45 -11.91
C MET A 30 3.98 8.90 -12.32
N ALA A 31 3.63 9.88 -11.48
CA ALA A 31 3.92 11.28 -11.75
C ALA A 31 5.44 11.54 -11.80
N ALA A 32 6.20 10.98 -10.86
CA ALA A 32 7.66 11.09 -10.86
C ALA A 32 8.27 10.40 -12.11
N LYS A 33 7.77 9.23 -12.49
CA LYS A 33 8.16 8.54 -13.72
C LYS A 33 7.90 9.42 -14.95
N ASN A 34 6.70 9.99 -15.05
CA ASN A 34 6.35 10.88 -16.17
C ASN A 34 7.26 12.11 -16.26
N ALA A 35 7.68 12.68 -15.12
CA ALA A 35 8.65 13.77 -15.09
C ALA A 35 10.03 13.30 -15.59
N ALA A 36 10.49 12.15 -15.10
CA ALA A 36 11.79 11.57 -15.49
C ALA A 36 11.83 11.23 -16.99
N GLU A 37 10.78 10.62 -17.52
CA GLU A 37 10.69 10.29 -18.96
C GLU A 37 10.73 11.54 -19.85
N LYS A 38 10.10 12.65 -19.46
CA LYS A 38 10.20 13.91 -20.18
C LYS A 38 11.64 14.44 -20.27
N ILE A 39 12.39 14.35 -19.16
CA ILE A 39 13.78 14.77 -19.13
C ILE A 39 14.63 13.83 -19.99
N LYS A 40 14.43 12.53 -19.83
CA LYS A 40 15.13 11.48 -20.58
C LYS A 40 14.93 11.64 -22.09
N SER A 41 13.69 11.90 -22.53
CA SER A 41 13.39 12.12 -23.95
C SER A 41 14.16 13.30 -24.52
N ARG A 42 14.14 14.46 -23.83
CA ARG A 42 14.89 15.65 -24.26
C ARG A 42 16.40 15.42 -24.33
N MET A 43 16.95 14.70 -23.36
CA MET A 43 18.37 14.33 -23.35
C MET A 43 18.69 13.40 -24.53
N ALA A 44 17.87 12.39 -24.76
CA ALA A 44 18.05 11.45 -25.88
C ALA A 44 17.98 12.16 -27.23
N GLU A 45 16.99 13.03 -27.45
CA GLU A 45 16.84 13.82 -28.65
C GLU A 45 18.05 14.68 -28.95
N TYR A 46 18.58 15.37 -27.93
CA TYR A 46 19.76 16.23 -28.07
C TYR A 46 21.02 15.44 -28.36
N LEU A 47 21.29 14.39 -27.57
CA LEU A 47 22.50 13.57 -27.74
C LEU A 47 22.50 12.80 -29.06
N ALA A 48 21.33 12.34 -29.49
CA ALA A 48 21.16 11.69 -30.79
C ALA A 48 21.44 12.65 -31.96
N ALA A 49 20.94 13.90 -31.86
CA ALA A 49 21.18 14.93 -32.87
C ALA A 49 22.69 15.28 -32.96
N GLU A 50 23.39 15.40 -31.82
CA GLU A 50 24.83 15.61 -31.81
C GLU A 50 25.60 14.47 -32.48
N ALA A 51 25.15 13.22 -32.28
CA ALA A 51 25.78 12.01 -32.81
C ALA A 51 25.27 11.63 -34.22
N GLN A 52 24.31 12.36 -34.76
CA GLN A 52 23.65 12.07 -36.05
C GLN A 52 23.02 10.67 -36.13
N ILE A 53 22.41 10.22 -35.02
CA ILE A 53 21.69 8.95 -34.88
C ILE A 53 20.22 9.22 -34.52
N LYS A 54 19.39 8.16 -34.39
CA LYS A 54 18.02 8.30 -33.95
C LYS A 54 17.90 8.31 -32.44
N PRO A 55 16.94 9.04 -31.83
CA PRO A 55 16.75 9.09 -30.40
C PRO A 55 16.54 7.72 -29.71
N ASN A 56 15.97 6.74 -30.40
CA ASN A 56 15.79 5.38 -29.91
C ASN A 56 17.09 4.55 -29.84
N GLU A 57 18.18 5.05 -30.41
CA GLU A 57 19.53 4.47 -30.31
C GLU A 57 20.31 5.02 -29.11
N VAL A 58 19.69 5.88 -28.29
CA VAL A 58 20.22 6.36 -27.02
C VAL A 58 19.61 5.58 -25.88
N SER A 59 20.44 4.86 -25.12
CA SER A 59 20.00 4.13 -23.93
C SER A 59 20.64 4.67 -22.64
N PHE A 60 19.94 4.47 -21.51
CA PHE A 60 20.34 4.92 -20.18
C PHE A 60 20.37 3.70 -19.28
N GLU A 61 21.56 3.23 -18.91
CA GLU A 61 21.77 1.99 -18.18
C GLU A 61 22.90 2.13 -17.17
N ASP A 62 22.70 1.66 -15.95
CA ASP A 62 23.72 1.59 -14.88
C ASP A 62 24.56 2.86 -14.66
N GLY A 63 23.91 4.02 -14.78
CA GLY A 63 24.58 5.31 -14.59
C GLY A 63 25.41 5.75 -15.79
N LYS A 64 25.24 5.13 -16.93
CA LYS A 64 25.82 5.46 -18.23
C LYS A 64 24.74 5.87 -19.22
N VAL A 65 25.16 6.56 -20.26
CA VAL A 65 24.34 6.92 -21.43
C VAL A 65 25.08 6.46 -22.66
N LEU A 66 24.50 5.48 -23.33
CA LEU A 66 25.01 4.93 -24.59
C LEU A 66 24.43 5.72 -25.76
N VAL A 67 25.27 6.25 -26.64
CA VAL A 67 24.88 7.07 -27.78
C VAL A 67 25.58 6.50 -29.02
N GLY A 68 24.90 5.58 -29.71
CA GLY A 68 25.53 4.81 -30.78
C GLY A 68 26.73 4.01 -30.27
N ALA A 69 27.89 4.27 -30.83
CA ALA A 69 29.15 3.65 -30.39
C ALA A 69 29.84 4.33 -29.18
N ASN A 70 29.32 5.44 -28.70
CA ASN A 70 29.91 6.22 -27.61
C ASN A 70 29.25 5.87 -26.26
N ASP A 71 30.06 5.81 -25.21
CA ASP A 71 29.67 5.55 -23.83
C ASP A 71 30.04 6.75 -22.94
N TYR A 72 29.04 7.42 -22.39
CA TYR A 72 29.21 8.55 -21.48
C TYR A 72 28.80 8.18 -20.06
N ASN A 73 29.56 8.67 -19.07
CA ASN A 73 29.02 8.70 -17.72
C ASN A 73 27.77 9.60 -17.69
N PHE A 74 26.78 9.25 -16.85
CA PHE A 74 25.54 10.03 -16.74
C PHE A 74 25.80 11.52 -16.43
N SER A 75 26.79 11.81 -15.56
CA SER A 75 27.19 13.19 -15.24
C SER A 75 27.71 13.97 -16.46
N ASP A 76 28.46 13.31 -17.34
CA ASP A 76 29.03 13.94 -18.54
C ASP A 76 27.93 14.19 -19.58
N ALA A 77 27.02 13.22 -19.75
CA ALA A 77 25.85 13.40 -20.60
C ALA A 77 24.95 14.55 -20.11
N VAL A 78 24.71 14.66 -18.80
CA VAL A 78 23.98 15.77 -18.18
C VAL A 78 24.67 17.10 -18.45
N LYS A 79 26.02 17.18 -18.29
CA LYS A 79 26.80 18.40 -18.55
C LYS A 79 26.71 18.82 -20.03
N ARG A 80 26.77 17.86 -20.96
CA ARG A 80 26.61 18.13 -22.41
C ARG A 80 25.22 18.72 -22.67
N CYS A 81 24.16 18.10 -22.17
CA CYS A 81 22.79 18.59 -22.32
C CYS A 81 22.61 20.00 -21.72
N TYR A 82 23.22 20.25 -20.54
CA TYR A 82 23.20 21.56 -19.90
C TYR A 82 23.87 22.63 -20.77
N MET A 83 25.07 22.35 -21.29
CA MET A 83 25.79 23.24 -22.22
C MET A 83 25.02 23.43 -23.54
N GLY A 84 24.28 22.41 -23.97
CA GLY A 84 23.34 22.47 -25.12
C GLY A 84 22.04 23.20 -24.82
N ARG A 85 21.89 23.79 -23.62
CA ARG A 85 20.69 24.53 -23.19
C ARG A 85 19.41 23.68 -23.16
N ILE A 86 19.54 22.39 -22.87
CA ILE A 86 18.40 21.50 -22.71
C ILE A 86 17.82 21.62 -21.31
N SER A 87 16.50 21.75 -21.20
CA SER A 87 15.83 21.78 -19.91
C SER A 87 15.90 20.44 -19.18
N LEU A 88 16.61 20.41 -18.05
CA LEU A 88 16.83 19.24 -17.20
C LEU A 88 15.88 19.20 -15.99
N SER A 89 14.79 19.94 -16.05
CA SER A 89 13.71 19.93 -15.06
C SER A 89 12.36 19.66 -15.71
N ALA A 90 11.47 18.97 -14.98
CA ALA A 90 10.11 18.72 -15.44
C ALA A 90 9.18 18.49 -14.27
N THR A 91 7.90 18.86 -14.44
CA THR A 91 6.79 18.39 -13.64
C THR A 91 6.12 17.20 -14.32
N GLY A 92 5.76 16.20 -13.50
CA GLY A 92 4.96 15.07 -13.93
C GLY A 92 3.56 15.13 -13.34
N PHE A 93 2.61 14.62 -14.08
CA PHE A 93 1.23 14.45 -13.65
C PHE A 93 0.77 13.06 -14.07
N TYR A 94 -0.04 12.43 -13.24
CA TYR A 94 -0.67 11.15 -13.55
C TYR A 94 -2.12 11.17 -13.11
N SER A 95 -2.99 10.70 -13.98
CA SER A 95 -4.40 10.43 -13.71
C SER A 95 -4.63 8.94 -13.93
N THR A 96 -5.18 8.26 -12.92
CA THR A 96 -5.44 6.82 -13.02
C THR A 96 -6.39 6.55 -14.20
N PRO A 97 -5.97 5.75 -15.18
CA PRO A 97 -6.80 5.47 -16.34
C PRO A 97 -7.94 4.51 -16.00
N LYS A 98 -8.94 4.44 -16.90
CA LYS A 98 -10.04 3.47 -16.86
C LYS A 98 -10.96 3.58 -15.63
N VAL A 99 -10.70 4.47 -14.68
CA VAL A 99 -11.55 4.68 -13.51
C VAL A 99 -12.68 5.64 -13.87
N HIS A 100 -13.91 5.23 -13.62
CA HIS A 100 -15.11 6.05 -13.79
C HIS A 100 -16.19 5.58 -12.83
N TRP A 101 -16.94 6.51 -12.25
CA TRP A 101 -17.99 6.20 -11.30
C TRP A 101 -19.12 7.20 -11.37
N ASN A 102 -20.35 6.72 -11.44
CA ASN A 102 -21.54 7.55 -11.36
C ASN A 102 -22.21 7.37 -9.98
N PRO A 103 -22.13 8.35 -9.07
CA PRO A 103 -22.67 8.22 -7.71
C PRO A 103 -24.21 8.16 -7.67
N LYS A 104 -24.91 8.66 -8.70
CA LYS A 104 -26.37 8.61 -8.75
C LYS A 104 -26.92 7.23 -9.11
N THR A 105 -26.23 6.54 -10.01
CA THR A 105 -26.64 5.22 -10.49
C THR A 105 -25.88 4.08 -9.82
N LEU A 106 -24.87 4.39 -9.03
CA LEU A 106 -23.93 3.45 -8.39
C LEU A 106 -23.32 2.47 -9.41
N LYS A 107 -23.02 2.95 -10.62
CA LYS A 107 -22.45 2.16 -11.71
C LYS A 107 -21.15 2.76 -12.21
N GLY A 108 -20.24 1.87 -12.63
CA GLY A 108 -18.95 2.25 -13.21
C GLY A 108 -17.84 1.29 -12.83
N ARG A 109 -16.61 1.76 -13.01
CA ARG A 109 -15.38 1.09 -12.60
C ARG A 109 -14.68 1.98 -11.57
N PRO A 110 -14.99 1.84 -10.26
CA PRO A 110 -14.43 2.71 -9.23
C PRO A 110 -12.97 2.39 -8.90
N PHE A 111 -12.50 1.17 -9.20
CA PHE A 111 -11.17 0.69 -8.86
C PHE A 111 -10.36 0.34 -10.11
N TYR A 112 -9.07 0.66 -10.08
CA TYR A 112 -8.16 0.38 -11.19
C TYR A 112 -7.75 -1.10 -11.19
N TYR A 113 -7.47 -1.65 -10.01
CA TYR A 113 -7.14 -3.05 -9.76
C TYR A 113 -7.58 -3.46 -8.35
N PHE A 114 -7.37 -4.73 -8.03
CA PHE A 114 -7.62 -5.29 -6.70
C PHE A 114 -6.34 -5.91 -6.16
N ALA A 115 -6.09 -5.74 -4.84
CA ALA A 115 -5.06 -6.45 -4.11
C ALA A 115 -5.71 -7.63 -3.39
N TYR A 116 -5.28 -8.84 -3.71
CA TYR A 116 -5.84 -10.07 -3.14
C TYR A 116 -4.98 -10.56 -1.99
N GLY A 117 -5.60 -11.18 -1.01
CA GLY A 117 -4.90 -11.81 0.09
C GLY A 117 -5.72 -12.90 0.73
N ALA A 118 -5.04 -13.84 1.37
CA ALA A 118 -5.64 -14.88 2.19
C ALA A 118 -4.93 -14.94 3.53
N ALA A 119 -5.68 -15.13 4.62
CA ALA A 119 -5.13 -15.31 5.95
C ALA A 119 -5.83 -16.47 6.65
N CYS A 120 -5.06 -17.22 7.44
CA CYS A 120 -5.55 -18.25 8.32
C CYS A 120 -4.99 -18.00 9.71
N SER A 121 -5.86 -17.88 10.71
CA SER A 121 -5.48 -17.61 12.10
C SER A 121 -5.87 -18.75 13.01
N GLU A 122 -4.98 -19.10 13.94
CA GLU A 122 -5.20 -20.04 15.03
C GLU A 122 -5.24 -19.26 16.34
N VAL A 123 -6.27 -19.51 17.15
CA VAL A 123 -6.49 -18.82 18.41
C VAL A 123 -6.71 -19.77 19.56
N VAL A 124 -6.47 -19.31 20.77
CA VAL A 124 -6.88 -19.95 22.01
C VAL A 124 -7.74 -19.01 22.82
N VAL A 125 -8.78 -19.55 23.47
CA VAL A 125 -9.66 -18.80 24.37
C VAL A 125 -9.69 -19.52 25.71
N ASP A 126 -9.40 -18.81 26.79
CA ASP A 126 -9.66 -19.30 28.15
C ASP A 126 -11.14 -19.12 28.48
N LEU A 127 -11.83 -20.23 28.70
CA LEU A 127 -13.28 -20.21 28.93
C LEU A 127 -13.66 -19.73 30.34
N LEU A 128 -12.71 -19.64 31.27
CA LEU A 128 -12.96 -19.16 32.64
C LEU A 128 -12.77 -17.63 32.75
N THR A 129 -11.75 -17.11 32.07
CA THR A 129 -11.40 -15.68 32.15
C THR A 129 -11.88 -14.88 30.96
N GLY A 130 -12.12 -15.54 29.81
CA GLY A 130 -12.39 -14.87 28.52
C GLY A 130 -11.13 -14.35 27.82
N GLU A 131 -9.96 -14.53 28.42
CA GLU A 131 -8.69 -14.19 27.74
C GLU A 131 -8.54 -14.97 26.44
N ASN A 132 -8.03 -14.29 25.42
CA ASN A 132 -7.73 -14.93 24.14
C ASN A 132 -6.35 -14.53 23.64
N ARG A 133 -5.77 -15.39 22.80
CA ARG A 133 -4.49 -15.14 22.12
C ARG A 133 -4.51 -15.68 20.71
N ILE A 134 -3.83 -14.95 19.82
CA ILE A 134 -3.53 -15.42 18.47
C ILE A 134 -2.24 -16.23 18.55
N LEU A 135 -2.34 -17.53 18.36
CA LEU A 135 -1.18 -18.42 18.43
C LEU A 135 -0.37 -18.40 17.14
N ARG A 136 -1.07 -18.45 16.00
CA ARG A 136 -0.43 -18.45 14.69
C ARG A 136 -1.29 -17.73 13.67
N THR A 137 -0.62 -17.07 12.72
CA THR A 137 -1.25 -16.54 11.52
C THR A 137 -0.36 -16.77 10.32
N ASP A 138 -0.93 -17.33 9.27
CA ASP A 138 -0.32 -17.47 7.96
C ASP A 138 -1.02 -16.53 6.98
N ILE A 139 -0.24 -15.69 6.29
CA ILE A 139 -0.74 -14.74 5.30
C ILE A 139 -0.03 -14.95 3.96
N LEU A 140 -0.80 -15.00 2.89
CA LEU A 140 -0.33 -14.86 1.51
C LEU A 140 -1.00 -13.63 0.92
N HIS A 141 -0.20 -12.66 0.45
CA HIS A 141 -0.72 -11.39 -0.06
C HIS A 141 -0.12 -11.01 -1.41
N ASP A 142 -0.97 -10.55 -2.32
CA ASP A 142 -0.61 -10.09 -3.65
C ASP A 142 -0.34 -8.57 -3.64
N VAL A 143 0.93 -8.22 -3.72
CA VAL A 143 1.41 -6.83 -3.84
C VAL A 143 1.81 -6.49 -5.29
N GLY A 144 1.44 -7.34 -6.26
CA GLY A 144 1.98 -7.28 -7.60
C GLY A 144 3.50 -7.50 -7.59
N LYS A 145 4.22 -6.81 -8.45
CA LYS A 145 5.69 -6.80 -8.39
C LYS A 145 6.14 -5.90 -7.24
N SER A 146 6.64 -6.50 -6.17
CA SER A 146 7.07 -5.77 -4.98
C SER A 146 8.13 -4.72 -5.32
N LEU A 147 7.93 -3.49 -4.85
CA LEU A 147 8.92 -2.41 -4.95
C LEU A 147 10.01 -2.54 -3.89
N ASN A 148 9.66 -3.04 -2.71
CA ASN A 148 10.57 -3.31 -1.61
C ASN A 148 9.96 -4.38 -0.70
N PRO A 149 10.39 -5.65 -0.81
CA PRO A 149 9.79 -6.75 -0.07
C PRO A 149 9.78 -6.55 1.46
N ALA A 150 10.80 -5.92 2.03
CA ALA A 150 10.86 -5.69 3.47
C ALA A 150 9.79 -4.68 3.93
N ILE A 151 9.57 -3.62 3.14
CA ILE A 151 8.52 -2.64 3.41
C ILE A 151 7.14 -3.28 3.19
N ASP A 152 6.95 -4.00 2.12
CA ASP A 152 5.66 -4.62 1.80
C ASP A 152 5.25 -5.64 2.87
N ILE A 153 6.16 -6.47 3.35
CA ILE A 153 5.91 -7.39 4.48
C ILE A 153 5.51 -6.60 5.74
N GLY A 154 6.27 -5.55 6.08
CA GLY A 154 5.95 -4.71 7.23
C GLY A 154 4.58 -4.03 7.13
N GLN A 155 4.15 -3.62 5.93
CA GLN A 155 2.82 -3.07 5.71
C GLN A 155 1.72 -4.13 5.89
N ILE A 156 1.96 -5.36 5.42
CA ILE A 156 1.01 -6.46 5.58
C ILE A 156 0.85 -6.82 7.05
N GLU A 157 1.96 -6.96 7.78
CA GLU A 157 1.95 -7.23 9.22
C GLU A 157 1.22 -6.13 9.99
N GLY A 158 1.54 -4.87 9.71
CA GLY A 158 0.93 -3.72 10.36
C GLY A 158 -0.56 -3.61 10.09
N GLY A 159 -0.98 -3.76 8.84
CA GLY A 159 -2.39 -3.73 8.45
C GLY A 159 -3.19 -4.87 9.09
N TYR A 160 -2.64 -6.09 9.09
CA TYR A 160 -3.28 -7.25 9.73
C TYR A 160 -3.47 -7.03 11.24
N VAL A 161 -2.43 -6.58 11.96
CA VAL A 161 -2.51 -6.36 13.42
C VAL A 161 -3.55 -5.28 13.74
N GLN A 162 -3.62 -4.21 12.95
CA GLN A 162 -4.65 -3.20 13.10
C GLN A 162 -6.05 -3.79 12.88
N GLY A 163 -6.26 -4.57 11.84
CA GLY A 163 -7.53 -5.24 11.58
C GLY A 163 -7.94 -6.22 12.68
N ALA A 164 -6.98 -6.98 13.22
CA ALA A 164 -7.21 -7.89 14.34
C ALA A 164 -7.59 -7.11 15.62
N GLY A 165 -6.90 -6.01 15.92
CA GLY A 165 -7.21 -5.15 17.06
C GLY A 165 -8.59 -4.55 16.99
N TRP A 166 -8.97 -4.06 15.82
CA TRP A 166 -10.30 -3.49 15.57
C TRP A 166 -11.43 -4.47 15.87
N LEU A 167 -11.18 -5.76 15.67
CA LEU A 167 -12.16 -6.83 15.86
C LEU A 167 -12.04 -7.55 17.22
N THR A 168 -11.11 -7.15 18.09
CA THR A 168 -10.85 -7.84 19.36
C THR A 168 -10.78 -6.90 20.56
N THR A 169 -9.82 -5.97 20.60
CA THR A 169 -9.51 -5.16 21.78
C THR A 169 -9.97 -3.71 21.70
N GLU A 170 -10.15 -3.20 20.50
CA GLU A 170 -10.58 -1.83 20.26
C GLU A 170 -12.10 -1.72 20.43
N GLU A 171 -12.54 -0.89 21.37
CA GLU A 171 -13.97 -0.70 21.68
C GLU A 171 -14.30 0.78 21.83
N LEU A 172 -15.40 1.21 21.22
CA LEU A 172 -15.95 2.53 21.39
C LEU A 172 -17.06 2.48 22.44
N VAL A 173 -16.80 3.07 23.59
CA VAL A 173 -17.77 3.14 24.71
C VAL A 173 -18.27 4.57 24.88
N TRP A 174 -19.57 4.74 24.89
CA TRP A 174 -20.26 6.01 25.05
C TRP A 174 -21.06 6.04 26.37
N ASP A 175 -21.09 7.20 27.02
CA ASP A 175 -21.95 7.40 28.17
C ASP A 175 -23.39 7.74 27.73
N ASP A 176 -24.32 7.78 28.69
CA ASP A 176 -25.73 8.11 28.47
C ASP A 176 -25.96 9.52 27.89
N ARG A 177 -24.94 10.37 27.89
CA ARG A 177 -24.95 11.73 27.35
C ARG A 177 -24.31 11.82 25.95
N GLY A 178 -23.93 10.67 25.37
CA GLY A 178 -23.29 10.61 24.07
C GLY A 178 -21.82 11.06 24.06
N ARG A 179 -21.13 11.06 25.21
CA ARG A 179 -19.70 11.36 25.27
C ARG A 179 -18.89 10.09 25.13
N LEU A 180 -17.91 10.10 24.23
CA LEU A 180 -17.00 8.99 24.03
C LEU A 180 -16.07 8.86 25.25
N LEU A 181 -16.09 7.71 25.92
CA LEU A 181 -15.24 7.41 27.08
C LEU A 181 -13.87 6.86 26.66
N THR A 182 -13.81 6.16 25.54
CA THR A 182 -12.60 5.55 25.00
C THR A 182 -11.92 6.46 23.95
N HIS A 183 -11.58 7.68 24.35
CA HIS A 183 -11.07 8.73 23.46
C HIS A 183 -9.56 8.99 23.59
N ALA A 184 -8.85 8.15 24.33
CA ALA A 184 -7.42 8.32 24.55
C ALA A 184 -6.68 6.98 24.49
N PRO A 185 -5.36 6.96 24.23
CA PRO A 185 -4.57 5.72 24.19
C PRO A 185 -4.64 4.88 25.48
N SER A 186 -4.93 5.50 26.60
CA SER A 186 -5.12 4.81 27.89
C SER A 186 -6.43 4.04 27.99
N THR A 187 -7.44 4.42 27.22
CA THR A 187 -8.79 3.85 27.28
C THR A 187 -9.18 3.11 26.00
N TYR A 188 -8.72 3.57 24.85
CA TYR A 188 -8.89 2.89 23.56
C TYR A 188 -7.72 1.94 23.31
N LYS A 189 -7.98 0.64 23.37
CA LYS A 189 -6.94 -0.40 23.41
C LYS A 189 -6.53 -0.89 22.04
N ILE A 190 -5.65 -0.14 21.37
CA ILE A 190 -4.97 -0.64 20.18
C ILE A 190 -4.03 -1.79 20.55
N PRO A 191 -3.77 -2.75 19.67
CA PRO A 191 -2.86 -3.85 19.95
C PRO A 191 -1.47 -3.38 20.33
N ALA A 192 -0.95 -3.94 21.41
CA ALA A 192 0.46 -3.78 21.80
C ALA A 192 1.36 -4.77 21.03
N CYS A 193 2.67 -4.60 21.13
CA CYS A 193 3.62 -5.53 20.48
C CYS A 193 3.48 -6.98 20.96
N SER A 194 2.96 -7.19 22.17
CA SER A 194 2.68 -8.53 22.73
C SER A 194 1.45 -9.20 22.16
N ASP A 195 0.56 -8.45 21.51
CA ASP A 195 -0.74 -8.94 21.02
C ASP A 195 -0.67 -9.48 19.60
N ARG A 196 0.48 -9.31 18.93
CA ARG A 196 0.73 -9.93 17.63
C ARG A 196 0.73 -11.46 17.76
N PRO A 197 0.47 -12.20 16.65
CA PRO A 197 0.57 -13.66 16.64
C PRO A 197 1.93 -14.14 17.16
N LEU A 198 1.95 -15.21 17.97
CA LEU A 198 3.19 -15.80 18.46
C LEU A 198 4.04 -16.37 17.32
N ASP A 199 3.39 -17.04 16.37
CA ASP A 199 3.96 -17.50 15.09
C ASP A 199 3.30 -16.70 13.96
N PHE A 200 4.02 -15.74 13.38
CA PHE A 200 3.49 -14.83 12.38
C PHE A 200 4.23 -15.01 11.05
N ARG A 201 3.56 -15.61 10.08
CA ARG A 201 4.13 -16.00 8.79
C ARG A 201 3.47 -15.21 7.65
N VAL A 202 4.22 -14.31 7.06
CA VAL A 202 3.78 -13.51 5.93
C VAL A 202 4.60 -13.86 4.69
N LYS A 203 3.90 -14.16 3.59
CA LYS A 203 4.51 -14.43 2.30
C LYS A 203 3.86 -13.55 1.22
N LEU A 204 4.70 -12.95 0.40
CA LEU A 204 4.24 -12.26 -0.80
C LEU A 204 3.93 -13.28 -1.90
N PHE A 205 2.84 -13.06 -2.62
CA PHE A 205 2.51 -13.86 -3.79
C PHE A 205 3.46 -13.48 -4.94
N SER A 206 4.34 -14.39 -5.32
CA SER A 206 5.44 -14.13 -6.26
C SER A 206 5.13 -14.49 -7.71
N GLU A 207 4.03 -15.19 -7.97
CA GLU A 207 3.70 -15.74 -9.29
C GLU A 207 2.84 -14.79 -10.14
N GLY A 208 2.55 -13.58 -9.62
CA GLY A 208 1.71 -12.60 -10.28
C GLY A 208 2.30 -11.21 -10.25
N GLU A 209 1.98 -10.45 -11.26
CA GLU A 209 2.19 -9.00 -11.31
C GLU A 209 0.86 -8.31 -11.60
N ASN A 210 0.79 -7.01 -11.38
CA ASN A 210 -0.43 -6.28 -11.68
C ASN A 210 -0.71 -6.34 -13.19
N CYS A 211 -1.93 -6.75 -13.56
CA CYS A 211 -2.37 -6.75 -14.95
C CYS A 211 -2.52 -5.32 -15.51
N GLU A 212 -2.67 -4.32 -14.63
CA GLU A 212 -2.75 -2.91 -15.01
C GLU A 212 -1.37 -2.24 -14.98
N GLU A 213 -1.22 -1.17 -15.75
CA GLU A 213 0.05 -0.43 -15.86
C GLU A 213 0.25 0.53 -14.69
N THR A 214 0.51 -0.01 -13.53
CA THR A 214 0.95 0.73 -12.34
C THR A 214 2.47 0.91 -12.35
N ILE A 215 2.98 1.65 -11.36
CA ILE A 215 4.43 1.80 -11.22
C ILE A 215 5.10 0.44 -11.02
N HIS A 216 5.94 0.05 -11.97
CA HIS A 216 6.61 -1.26 -12.03
C HIS A 216 5.70 -2.48 -11.80
N ARG A 217 4.41 -2.41 -12.16
CA ARG A 217 3.42 -3.49 -11.95
C ARG A 217 3.17 -3.83 -10.47
N SER A 218 3.46 -2.90 -9.56
CA SER A 218 3.14 -3.04 -8.13
C SER A 218 1.65 -2.84 -7.85
N LYS A 219 1.22 -3.22 -6.66
CA LYS A 219 -0.11 -2.94 -6.11
C LYS A 219 0.00 -2.20 -4.79
N ALA A 220 -1.04 -1.48 -4.42
CA ALA A 220 -1.19 -0.87 -3.10
C ALA A 220 -1.12 -1.95 -2.00
N VAL A 221 -0.42 -1.67 -0.90
CA VAL A 221 -0.19 -2.64 0.16
C VAL A 221 -0.51 -2.11 1.56
N GLY A 222 -0.64 -0.79 1.74
CA GLY A 222 -0.83 -0.21 3.07
C GLY A 222 -2.15 -0.57 3.74
N GLU A 223 -3.28 -0.46 3.03
CA GLU A 223 -4.63 -0.68 3.57
C GLU A 223 -5.22 -2.08 3.29
N PRO A 224 -5.01 -2.71 2.12
CA PRO A 224 -5.67 -3.98 1.82
C PRO A 224 -5.48 -5.08 2.87
N PRO A 225 -4.33 -5.21 3.54
CA PRO A 225 -4.12 -6.22 4.57
C PRO A 225 -5.00 -6.09 5.82
N LEU A 226 -5.60 -4.91 6.08
CA LEU A 226 -6.50 -4.69 7.21
C LEU A 226 -7.61 -5.76 7.24
N MET A 227 -8.20 -6.07 6.09
CA MET A 227 -9.31 -7.02 5.99
C MET A 227 -8.92 -8.46 6.33
N LEU A 228 -7.63 -8.79 6.30
CA LEU A 228 -7.10 -10.10 6.69
C LEU A 228 -7.25 -10.36 8.19
N GLY A 229 -7.34 -9.30 9.02
CA GLY A 229 -7.64 -9.38 10.44
C GLY A 229 -8.99 -10.04 10.75
N THR A 230 -9.94 -10.07 9.79
CA THR A 230 -11.21 -10.80 9.96
C THR A 230 -11.02 -12.28 10.23
N SER A 231 -9.90 -12.88 9.81
CA SER A 231 -9.57 -14.28 10.11
C SER A 231 -9.50 -14.56 11.62
N VAL A 232 -9.10 -13.56 12.43
CA VAL A 232 -9.07 -13.68 13.91
C VAL A 232 -10.48 -13.75 14.46
N LEU A 233 -11.38 -12.84 14.04
CA LEU A 233 -12.78 -12.86 14.48
C LEU A 233 -13.45 -14.18 14.12
N MET A 234 -13.20 -14.70 12.91
CA MET A 234 -13.76 -15.97 12.46
C MET A 234 -13.21 -17.14 13.29
N ALA A 235 -11.90 -17.14 13.61
CA ALA A 235 -11.28 -18.17 14.43
C ALA A 235 -11.82 -18.15 15.88
N LEU A 236 -11.96 -16.97 16.49
CA LEU A 236 -12.56 -16.82 17.81
C LEU A 236 -14.02 -17.28 17.84
N SER A 237 -14.80 -16.88 16.85
CA SER A 237 -16.18 -17.32 16.68
C SER A 237 -16.28 -18.85 16.56
N HIS A 238 -15.41 -19.47 15.78
CA HIS A 238 -15.36 -20.92 15.61
C HIS A 238 -14.95 -21.64 16.90
N ALA A 239 -13.97 -21.12 17.65
CA ALA A 239 -13.56 -21.66 18.95
C ALA A 239 -14.72 -21.66 19.95
N LEU A 240 -15.46 -20.55 20.04
CA LEU A 240 -16.60 -20.42 20.94
C LEU A 240 -17.78 -21.33 20.51
N GLN A 241 -18.04 -21.49 19.23
CA GLN A 241 -19.06 -22.41 18.71
C GLN A 241 -18.75 -23.88 19.06
N ALA A 242 -17.48 -24.27 19.01
CA ALA A 242 -17.06 -25.63 19.36
C ALA A 242 -17.36 -25.98 20.83
N VAL A 243 -17.31 -25.01 21.74
CA VAL A 243 -17.69 -25.19 23.15
C VAL A 243 -19.21 -25.28 23.30
N ASN A 244 -19.96 -24.62 22.43
CA ASN A 244 -21.39 -24.43 22.56
C ASN A 244 -22.25 -25.34 21.70
N ALA A 245 -21.71 -26.39 21.15
CA ALA A 245 -22.54 -27.44 20.50
C ALA A 245 -23.68 -27.98 21.41
N ARG A 246 -23.71 -27.57 22.70
CA ARG A 246 -24.74 -27.90 23.69
C ARG A 246 -25.55 -26.70 24.23
N LYS A 247 -25.20 -25.45 23.90
CA LYS A 247 -25.95 -24.23 24.31
C LYS A 247 -25.90 -23.21 23.19
N ALA A 248 -27.06 -22.81 22.70
CA ALA A 248 -27.16 -21.75 21.70
C ALA A 248 -26.66 -20.43 22.29
N TYR A 249 -25.42 -20.04 21.98
CA TYR A 249 -25.05 -18.63 22.08
C TYR A 249 -25.59 -17.87 20.87
N PRO A 250 -26.04 -16.62 21.08
CA PRO A 250 -26.39 -15.80 19.94
C PRO A 250 -25.19 -15.78 18.99
N ASN A 251 -25.45 -16.03 17.73
CA ASN A 251 -24.45 -15.89 16.70
C ASN A 251 -23.67 -14.59 16.95
N LEU A 252 -22.35 -14.65 17.02
CA LEU A 252 -21.50 -13.51 16.74
C LEU A 252 -21.71 -13.20 15.25
N ASN A 253 -22.92 -12.72 14.97
CA ASN A 253 -23.29 -12.30 13.63
C ASN A 253 -22.45 -11.09 13.27
N ALA A 254 -22.26 -10.89 12.00
CA ALA A 254 -21.72 -9.70 11.36
C ALA A 254 -22.31 -8.35 11.90
N CYS A 255 -23.24 -8.41 12.85
CA CYS A 255 -23.80 -7.29 13.59
C CYS A 255 -22.76 -6.44 14.32
N LEU A 256 -21.64 -7.01 14.78
CA LEU A 256 -20.54 -6.24 15.34
C LEU A 256 -19.85 -5.35 14.27
N LEU A 257 -19.84 -5.76 13.03
CA LEU A 257 -19.35 -4.92 11.92
C LEU A 257 -20.35 -3.82 11.54
N TYR A 258 -21.64 -4.01 11.85
CA TYR A 258 -22.70 -3.03 11.55
C TYR A 258 -23.02 -2.10 12.72
N THR A 259 -22.64 -2.43 13.93
CA THR A 259 -22.94 -1.63 15.13
C THR A 259 -21.79 -0.75 15.57
N SER A 260 -20.59 -0.91 15.03
CA SER A 260 -19.57 0.14 15.17
C SER A 260 -20.03 1.33 14.32
N PRO A 261 -20.30 2.51 14.91
CA PRO A 261 -20.61 3.69 14.12
C PRO A 261 -19.46 3.94 13.15
N SER A 262 -19.81 4.01 11.88
CA SER A 262 -18.86 4.49 10.84
C SER A 262 -18.32 5.84 11.29
N PRO A 263 -17.00 6.08 11.18
CA PRO A 263 -16.44 7.38 11.49
C PRO A 263 -17.01 8.50 10.61
#